data_26c23b2ba096b88bead45bfdfe063ba6
#
_entry.id   26c23b2ba096b88bead45bfdfe063ba6
#
_cell.length_a   1.000
_cell.length_b   1.000
_cell.length_c   1.000
_cell.angle_alpha   90.00
_cell.angle_beta   90.00
_cell.angle_gamma   90.00
#
_symmetry.space_group_name_H-M   'P 1'
#
loop_
_entity.id
_entity.type
_entity.pdbx_description
1 polymer ?
#
loop_
_entity_poly.entity_id
_entity_poly.type
_entity_poly.pdbx_seq_one_letter_code
_entity_poly.pdbx_strand_id
1 'polypeptide(L)'
;VATIDAINGAGTLDAHVECVKQVAVADRLVITKTDLVEEFAVCRGVTQLIAKLRTLNPSAPILERHGLEFDLGRLFDTSLYDPETKTIDVRKWLNAEAEQDVTDHHDHAHHHHDHSHYPGQDPHDVTRHGTDIRSFVLTFNKPLPAEAFCSALEALTRTQGANLLRLKGVVDTVERPGHPLVIHGVQHVFHDPIYLEAWPDADERTRLVFVTRHIERDTLERYFETWIGAEQAF
;
A
#
# COMPACT_ATOMS: atom_id res chain seq x y z
N VAL A 1 0.49 5.78 13.22
CA VAL A 1 1.50 4.84 13.71
C VAL A 1 0.82 3.56 14.21
N ALA A 2 1.30 2.38 13.82
CA ALA A 2 0.90 1.11 14.43
C ALA A 2 2.11 0.45 15.10
N THR A 3 1.88 -0.17 16.27
CA THR A 3 2.91 -0.90 17.01
C THR A 3 2.67 -2.40 16.88
N ILE A 4 3.74 -3.15 16.66
CA ILE A 4 3.70 -4.60 16.45
C ILE A 4 4.68 -5.25 17.43
N ASP A 5 4.18 -6.23 18.18
CA ASP A 5 4.97 -7.03 19.12
C ASP A 5 5.83 -8.05 18.35
N ALA A 6 7.15 -8.04 18.55
CA ALA A 6 8.07 -8.94 17.87
C ALA A 6 7.80 -10.43 18.18
N ILE A 7 7.24 -10.72 19.38
CA ILE A 7 6.99 -12.09 19.83
C ILE A 7 5.66 -12.62 19.32
N ASN A 8 4.59 -11.82 19.52
CA ASN A 8 3.21 -12.25 19.26
C ASN A 8 2.62 -11.68 17.99
N GLY A 9 3.28 -10.70 17.35
CA GLY A 9 2.72 -9.92 16.24
C GLY A 9 2.28 -10.75 15.05
N ALA A 10 3.06 -11.75 14.65
CA ALA A 10 2.71 -12.63 13.54
C ALA A 10 1.40 -13.39 13.81
N GLY A 11 1.27 -14.02 14.98
CA GLY A 11 0.06 -14.73 15.40
C GLY A 11 -1.14 -13.79 15.59
N THR A 12 -0.91 -12.57 16.10
CA THR A 12 -1.96 -11.54 16.23
C THR A 12 -2.50 -11.11 14.87
N LEU A 13 -1.64 -10.93 13.88
CA LEU A 13 -2.05 -10.63 12.51
C LEU A 13 -2.84 -11.77 11.86
N ASP A 14 -2.54 -13.03 12.20
CA ASP A 14 -3.29 -14.18 11.70
C ASP A 14 -4.67 -14.32 12.35
N ALA A 15 -4.78 -13.95 13.62
CA ALA A 15 -5.99 -14.13 14.39
C ALA A 15 -7.00 -12.96 14.30
N HIS A 16 -6.51 -11.73 14.02
CA HIS A 16 -7.31 -10.51 14.18
C HIS A 16 -7.24 -9.60 12.95
N VAL A 17 -8.32 -9.57 12.18
CA VAL A 17 -8.45 -8.72 10.97
C VAL A 17 -8.30 -7.23 11.27
N GLU A 18 -8.68 -6.78 12.46
CA GLU A 18 -8.51 -5.39 12.89
C GLU A 18 -7.03 -4.99 12.99
N CYS A 19 -6.18 -5.90 13.45
CA CYS A 19 -4.74 -5.67 13.52
C CYS A 19 -4.13 -5.54 12.11
N VAL A 20 -4.60 -6.37 11.17
CA VAL A 20 -4.20 -6.27 9.77
C VAL A 20 -4.62 -4.94 9.17
N LYS A 21 -5.86 -4.47 9.41
CA LYS A 21 -6.31 -3.15 8.97
C LYS A 21 -5.46 -2.02 9.55
N GLN A 22 -5.12 -2.09 10.85
CA GLN A 22 -4.27 -1.09 11.49
C GLN A 22 -2.88 -1.02 10.84
N VAL A 23 -2.29 -2.16 10.53
CA VAL A 23 -1.01 -2.22 9.81
C VAL A 23 -1.16 -1.63 8.41
N ALA A 24 -2.20 -2.03 7.68
CA ALA A 24 -2.43 -1.59 6.29
C ALA A 24 -2.58 -0.08 6.16
N VAL A 25 -3.24 0.58 7.13
CA VAL A 25 -3.49 2.03 7.09
C VAL A 25 -2.40 2.87 7.76
N ALA A 26 -1.45 2.25 8.44
CA ALA A 26 -0.43 2.98 9.19
C ALA A 26 0.56 3.72 8.27
N ASP A 27 0.93 4.95 8.63
CA ASP A 27 2.01 5.66 7.96
C ASP A 27 3.39 5.26 8.48
N ARG A 28 3.44 4.64 9.66
CA ARG A 28 4.67 4.13 10.30
C ARG A 28 4.35 2.87 11.09
N LEU A 29 5.24 1.89 11.00
CA LEU A 29 5.16 0.65 11.76
C LEU A 29 6.31 0.62 12.76
N VAL A 30 6.04 0.28 14.01
CA VAL A 30 7.05 0.17 15.06
C VAL A 30 7.06 -1.24 15.61
N ILE A 31 8.15 -1.96 15.42
CA ILE A 31 8.36 -3.27 16.05
C ILE A 31 8.86 -3.03 17.47
N THR A 32 8.14 -3.59 18.43
CA THR A 32 8.43 -3.49 19.87
C THR A 32 8.87 -4.85 20.42
N LYS A 33 9.48 -4.85 21.59
CA LYS A 33 9.93 -6.07 22.32
C LYS A 33 10.95 -6.92 21.56
N THR A 34 11.73 -6.31 20.69
CA THR A 34 12.85 -6.99 20.03
C THR A 34 13.94 -7.40 21.03
N ASP A 35 14.04 -6.70 22.15
CA ASP A 35 14.94 -6.98 23.28
C ASP A 35 14.58 -8.26 24.05
N LEU A 36 13.36 -8.75 23.93
CA LEU A 36 12.89 -9.97 24.61
C LEU A 36 13.02 -11.23 23.74
N VAL A 37 13.46 -11.09 22.51
CA VAL A 37 13.60 -12.22 21.59
C VAL A 37 15.03 -12.74 21.65
N GLU A 38 15.22 -14.03 21.97
CA GLU A 38 16.55 -14.66 22.05
C GLU A 38 17.30 -14.57 20.71
N GLU A 39 18.62 -14.33 20.76
CA GLU A 39 19.48 -13.94 19.62
C GLU A 39 19.34 -14.87 18.38
N PHE A 40 19.12 -16.16 18.54
CA PHE A 40 18.94 -17.13 17.44
C PHE A 40 17.51 -17.21 16.89
N ALA A 41 16.50 -16.94 17.70
CA ALA A 41 15.10 -16.89 17.28
C ALA A 41 14.77 -15.55 16.59
N VAL A 42 15.50 -14.48 16.93
CA VAL A 42 15.36 -13.11 16.40
C VAL A 42 15.44 -13.10 14.87
N CYS A 43 16.48 -13.72 14.31
CA CYS A 43 16.73 -13.60 12.87
C CYS A 43 15.62 -14.19 12.00
N ARG A 44 14.96 -15.28 12.41
CA ARG A 44 13.87 -15.87 11.62
C ARG A 44 12.51 -15.24 11.91
N GLY A 45 12.15 -15.09 13.18
CA GLY A 45 10.82 -14.61 13.57
C GLY A 45 10.58 -13.16 13.18
N VAL A 46 11.52 -12.27 13.49
CA VAL A 46 11.42 -10.84 13.13
C VAL A 46 11.52 -10.65 11.64
N THR A 47 12.39 -11.37 10.93
CA THR A 47 12.48 -11.29 9.46
C THR A 47 11.17 -11.72 8.79
N GLN A 48 10.55 -12.81 9.25
CA GLN A 48 9.25 -13.24 8.73
C GLN A 48 8.14 -12.24 9.04
N LEU A 49 8.15 -11.67 10.25
CA LEU A 49 7.21 -10.60 10.61
C LEU A 49 7.38 -9.39 9.71
N ILE A 50 8.62 -8.94 9.48
CA ILE A 50 8.91 -7.81 8.58
C ILE A 50 8.41 -8.13 7.15
N ALA A 51 8.67 -9.31 6.62
CA ALA A 51 8.19 -9.71 5.31
C ALA A 51 6.65 -9.64 5.23
N LYS A 52 5.96 -10.17 6.24
CA LYS A 52 4.50 -10.09 6.35
C LYS A 52 3.98 -8.65 6.44
N LEU A 53 4.65 -7.80 7.22
CA LEU A 53 4.30 -6.39 7.33
C LEU A 53 4.49 -5.65 5.98
N ARG A 54 5.54 -5.99 5.22
CA ARG A 54 5.78 -5.44 3.88
C ARG A 54 4.70 -5.86 2.88
N THR A 55 4.22 -7.09 2.94
CA THR A 55 3.09 -7.53 2.11
C THR A 55 1.80 -6.76 2.43
N LEU A 56 1.56 -6.42 3.69
CA LEU A 56 0.36 -5.70 4.12
C LEU A 56 0.46 -4.18 3.91
N ASN A 57 1.65 -3.62 4.07
CA ASN A 57 1.91 -2.19 3.93
C ASN A 57 3.35 -1.95 3.46
N PRO A 58 3.59 -2.01 2.15
CA PRO A 58 4.94 -1.89 1.58
C PRO A 58 5.56 -0.52 1.79
N SER A 59 4.74 0.53 1.80
CA SER A 59 5.20 1.91 1.83
C SER A 59 5.52 2.46 3.23
N ALA A 60 5.00 1.84 4.30
CA ALA A 60 5.23 2.34 5.65
C ALA A 60 6.66 2.05 6.12
N PRO A 61 7.43 3.05 6.56
CA PRO A 61 8.70 2.81 7.24
C PRO A 61 8.50 1.90 8.46
N ILE A 62 9.34 0.87 8.57
CA ILE A 62 9.38 -0.01 9.73
C ILE A 62 10.52 0.43 10.63
N LEU A 63 10.22 0.77 11.87
CA LEU A 63 11.16 1.18 12.89
C LEU A 63 11.22 0.11 13.99
N GLU A 64 12.41 -0.22 14.45
CA GLU A 64 12.60 -1.09 15.61
C GLU A 64 12.78 -0.24 16.86
N ARG A 65 11.93 -0.45 17.88
CA ARG A 65 11.93 0.36 19.11
C ARG A 65 13.28 0.39 19.83
N HIS A 66 14.02 -0.70 19.80
CA HIS A 66 15.35 -0.85 20.42
C HIS A 66 16.49 -0.76 19.41
N GLY A 67 16.20 -0.48 18.14
CA GLY A 67 17.21 -0.28 17.10
C GLY A 67 17.97 1.05 17.29
N LEU A 68 19.22 1.07 16.85
CA LEU A 68 20.11 2.25 16.96
C LEU A 68 19.56 3.49 16.23
N GLU A 69 18.74 3.29 15.22
CA GLU A 69 18.14 4.37 14.42
C GLU A 69 16.78 4.85 14.94
N PHE A 70 16.32 4.33 16.08
CA PHE A 70 15.04 4.73 16.62
C PHE A 70 15.12 6.12 17.24
N ASP A 71 14.36 7.05 16.68
CA ASP A 71 14.14 8.39 17.22
C ASP A 71 12.65 8.67 17.29
N LEU A 72 12.20 9.23 18.42
CA LEU A 72 10.79 9.62 18.62
C LEU A 72 10.34 10.68 17.60
N GLY A 73 11.23 11.56 17.15
CA GLY A 73 10.93 12.55 16.11
C GLY A 73 10.47 11.88 14.81
N ARG A 74 11.06 10.76 14.46
CA ARG A 74 10.69 9.97 13.26
C ARG A 74 9.27 9.42 13.29
N LEU A 75 8.65 9.31 14.45
CA LEU A 75 7.24 8.89 14.58
C LEU A 75 6.29 10.00 14.14
N PHE A 76 6.69 11.25 14.31
CA PHE A 76 5.89 12.43 14.04
C PHE A 76 6.30 13.16 12.76
N ASP A 77 7.41 12.74 12.14
CA ASP A 77 7.84 13.23 10.85
C ASP A 77 6.89 12.69 9.77
N THR A 78 5.70 13.26 9.77
CA THR A 78 4.61 12.94 8.84
C THR A 78 4.65 13.86 7.63
N SER A 79 5.81 14.20 7.15
CA SER A 79 6.18 15.18 6.12
C SER A 79 5.30 15.25 4.85
N LEU A 80 4.09 14.70 4.89
CA LEU A 80 3.05 14.93 3.89
C LEU A 80 2.61 16.41 3.82
N TYR A 81 3.01 17.24 4.79
CA TYR A 81 2.56 18.63 4.90
C TYR A 81 3.67 19.69 4.90
N ASP A 82 4.94 19.33 4.83
CA ASP A 82 5.98 20.32 4.67
C ASP A 82 6.16 20.65 3.17
N PRO A 83 5.92 21.91 2.75
CA PRO A 83 6.06 22.32 1.35
C PRO A 83 7.46 22.07 0.77
N GLU A 84 8.49 22.12 1.60
CA GLU A 84 9.88 21.96 1.15
C GLU A 84 10.34 20.50 1.07
N THR A 85 9.72 19.59 1.85
CA THR A 85 10.09 18.16 1.90
C THR A 85 9.09 17.25 1.18
N LYS A 86 7.92 17.74 0.78
CA LYS A 86 6.82 17.00 0.13
C LYS A 86 7.26 16.14 -1.04
N THR A 87 8.16 16.66 -1.87
CA THR A 87 8.64 15.97 -3.08
C THR A 87 9.41 14.69 -2.77
N ILE A 88 10.18 14.67 -1.68
CA ILE A 88 11.02 13.52 -1.30
C ILE A 88 10.18 12.38 -0.75
N ASP A 89 9.14 12.67 0.02
CA ASP A 89 8.31 11.62 0.63
C ASP A 89 7.34 10.98 -0.35
N VAL A 90 6.74 11.77 -1.24
CA VAL A 90 5.94 11.23 -2.34
C VAL A 90 6.78 10.29 -3.19
N ARG A 91 8.02 10.65 -3.51
CA ARG A 91 8.96 9.80 -4.25
C ARG A 91 9.28 8.49 -3.52
N LYS A 92 9.50 8.55 -2.20
CA LYS A 92 9.82 7.35 -1.41
C LYS A 92 8.71 6.30 -1.42
N TRP A 93 7.47 6.72 -1.23
CA TRP A 93 6.37 5.75 -1.21
C TRP A 93 5.99 5.28 -2.63
N LEU A 94 6.13 6.11 -3.66
CA LEU A 94 5.95 5.68 -5.05
C LEU A 94 6.97 4.60 -5.46
N ASN A 95 8.24 4.78 -5.08
CA ASN A 95 9.29 3.80 -5.39
C ASN A 95 9.11 2.48 -4.64
N ALA A 96 8.70 2.53 -3.37
CA ALA A 96 8.47 1.31 -2.58
C ALA A 96 7.35 0.43 -3.16
N GLU A 97 6.36 1.03 -3.81
CA GLU A 97 5.24 0.31 -4.42
C GLU A 97 5.59 -0.17 -5.85
N ALA A 98 6.38 0.60 -6.60
CA ALA A 98 6.79 0.21 -7.95
C ALA A 98 7.67 -1.06 -7.95
N GLU A 99 8.46 -1.29 -6.90
CA GLU A 99 9.28 -2.50 -6.74
C GLU A 99 8.43 -3.78 -6.50
N GLN A 100 7.21 -3.65 -5.94
CA GLN A 100 6.33 -4.81 -5.72
C GLN A 100 5.53 -5.23 -6.96
N ASP A 101 5.08 -4.29 -7.77
CA ASP A 101 4.37 -4.61 -9.02
C ASP A 101 5.24 -5.42 -9.99
N VAL A 102 6.58 -5.26 -9.93
CA VAL A 102 7.54 -6.03 -10.76
C VAL A 102 7.67 -7.48 -10.28
N THR A 103 7.46 -7.77 -9.01
CA THR A 103 7.57 -9.14 -8.46
C THR A 103 6.31 -9.97 -8.69
N ASP A 104 5.13 -9.36 -8.78
CA ASP A 104 3.87 -10.07 -9.03
C ASP A 104 3.68 -10.50 -10.51
N HIS A 105 4.42 -9.91 -11.46
CA HIS A 105 4.31 -10.23 -12.89
C HIS A 105 5.18 -11.42 -13.36
N HIS A 106 5.98 -12.05 -12.51
CA HIS A 106 6.94 -13.07 -12.92
C HIS A 106 6.53 -14.52 -12.66
N ASP A 107 5.33 -14.83 -12.19
CA ASP A 107 4.95 -16.21 -11.83
C ASP A 107 3.74 -16.78 -12.59
N HIS A 108 3.78 -16.67 -13.95
CA HIS A 108 2.93 -17.46 -14.83
C HIS A 108 3.75 -18.21 -15.89
N ALA A 109 4.71 -19.03 -15.45
CA ALA A 109 5.30 -20.05 -16.30
C ALA A 109 4.58 -21.38 -16.05
N HIS A 110 3.75 -21.77 -17.01
CA HIS A 110 3.09 -23.07 -17.05
C HIS A 110 4.10 -24.21 -17.06
N HIS A 111 4.18 -24.96 -15.98
CA HIS A 111 4.71 -26.32 -15.99
C HIS A 111 3.59 -27.31 -15.66
N HIS A 112 3.07 -27.97 -16.72
CA HIS A 112 2.31 -29.19 -16.59
C HIS A 112 3.22 -30.28 -16.02
N HIS A 113 2.96 -30.71 -14.79
CA HIS A 113 3.32 -32.06 -14.33
C HIS A 113 2.12 -32.65 -13.61
N ASP A 114 1.59 -33.64 -14.29
CA ASP A 114 0.63 -34.64 -13.83
C ASP A 114 1.26 -35.45 -12.69
N HIS A 115 0.73 -35.38 -11.47
CA HIS A 115 0.89 -36.41 -10.43
C HIS A 115 -0.27 -36.41 -9.44
N SER A 116 -0.85 -37.55 -9.33
CA SER A 116 -1.83 -38.17 -8.44
C SER A 116 -1.90 -37.63 -7.00
N HIS A 117 -3.15 -37.58 -6.55
CA HIS A 117 -3.69 -37.26 -5.23
C HIS A 117 -2.96 -37.89 -4.02
N TYR A 118 -2.58 -37.00 -3.06
CA TYR A 118 -2.69 -37.23 -1.62
C TYR A 118 -3.02 -35.89 -0.93
N PRO A 119 -3.94 -35.84 0.08
CA PRO A 119 -4.27 -34.61 0.79
C PRO A 119 -3.20 -34.37 1.87
N GLY A 120 -2.20 -33.58 1.55
CA GLY A 120 -1.12 -33.16 2.44
C GLY A 120 -0.88 -31.67 2.24
N GLN A 121 -0.95 -30.93 3.33
CA GLN A 121 -0.77 -29.50 3.46
C GLN A 121 0.44 -29.00 2.66
N ASP A 122 0.20 -28.05 1.76
CA ASP A 122 1.24 -27.28 1.10
C ASP A 122 1.74 -26.19 2.07
N PRO A 123 3.01 -26.22 2.51
CA PRO A 123 3.54 -25.26 3.50
C PRO A 123 3.77 -23.86 2.93
N HIS A 124 3.58 -23.66 1.63
CA HIS A 124 3.86 -22.39 0.94
C HIS A 124 2.63 -21.58 0.53
N ASP A 125 1.43 -22.06 0.83
CA ASP A 125 0.23 -21.28 0.56
C ASP A 125 -0.01 -20.26 1.67
N VAL A 126 0.71 -19.14 1.61
CA VAL A 126 0.59 -17.99 2.53
C VAL A 126 -0.76 -17.29 2.37
N THR A 127 -1.54 -17.65 1.34
CA THR A 127 -2.83 -17.03 1.01
C THR A 127 -4.02 -17.68 1.73
N ARG A 128 -3.83 -18.78 2.47
CA ARG A 128 -4.93 -19.58 3.06
C ARG A 128 -5.50 -19.09 4.38
N HIS A 129 -4.95 -18.04 4.99
CA HIS A 129 -5.53 -17.47 6.21
C HIS A 129 -5.91 -16.00 6.03
N GLY A 130 -7.01 -15.77 5.32
CA GLY A 130 -8.05 -14.86 5.75
C GLY A 130 -7.75 -13.37 5.81
N THR A 131 -6.84 -12.81 5.01
CA THR A 131 -6.91 -11.38 4.77
C THR A 131 -7.09 -11.14 3.28
N ASP A 132 -8.35 -10.88 2.88
CA ASP A 132 -8.70 -10.37 1.55
C ASP A 132 -8.18 -8.92 1.35
N ILE A 133 -7.10 -8.56 2.04
CA ILE A 133 -6.44 -7.26 1.95
C ILE A 133 -5.34 -7.36 0.92
N ARG A 134 -5.38 -6.44 -0.04
CA ARG A 134 -4.42 -6.35 -1.16
C ARG A 134 -3.90 -4.93 -1.28
N SER A 135 -2.65 -4.81 -1.69
CA SER A 135 -2.04 -3.56 -2.11
C SER A 135 -1.67 -3.66 -3.58
N PHE A 136 -2.00 -2.66 -4.37
CA PHE A 136 -1.65 -2.60 -5.79
C PHE A 136 -1.63 -1.15 -6.29
N VAL A 137 -0.97 -0.93 -7.42
CA VAL A 137 -0.87 0.37 -8.07
C VAL A 137 -1.70 0.38 -9.34
N LEU A 138 -2.52 1.43 -9.53
CA LEU A 138 -3.11 1.76 -10.82
C LEU A 138 -2.33 2.91 -11.46
N THR A 139 -1.94 2.73 -12.71
CA THR A 139 -1.21 3.72 -13.48
C THR A 139 -2.05 4.16 -14.67
N PHE A 140 -2.18 5.47 -14.89
CA PHE A 140 -2.88 6.03 -16.05
C PHE A 140 -1.85 6.75 -16.92
N ASN A 141 -1.85 6.42 -18.20
CA ASN A 141 -0.86 6.95 -19.14
C ASN A 141 -1.23 8.32 -19.72
N LYS A 142 -2.43 8.81 -19.45
CA LYS A 142 -2.94 10.09 -19.94
C LYS A 142 -3.43 10.95 -18.78
N PRO A 143 -3.37 12.28 -18.91
CA PRO A 143 -3.94 13.18 -17.92
C PRO A 143 -5.43 12.94 -17.70
N LEU A 144 -5.88 13.01 -16.48
CA LEU A 144 -7.27 12.79 -16.09
C LEU A 144 -8.02 14.13 -15.91
N PRO A 145 -9.28 14.25 -16.33
CA PRO A 145 -10.11 15.39 -15.95
C PRO A 145 -10.32 15.39 -14.42
N ALA A 146 -9.85 16.42 -13.73
CA ALA A 146 -9.84 16.48 -12.26
C ALA A 146 -11.25 16.33 -11.67
N GLU A 147 -12.25 16.95 -12.26
CA GLU A 147 -13.64 16.87 -11.80
C GLU A 147 -14.20 15.43 -11.92
N ALA A 148 -13.98 14.78 -13.07
CA ALA A 148 -14.43 13.40 -13.28
C ALA A 148 -13.73 12.43 -12.32
N PHE A 149 -12.43 12.60 -12.13
CA PHE A 149 -11.65 11.79 -11.19
C PHE A 149 -12.12 11.97 -9.75
N CYS A 150 -12.30 13.21 -9.27
CA CYS A 150 -12.79 13.49 -7.93
C CYS A 150 -14.20 12.93 -7.71
N SER A 151 -15.09 13.05 -8.69
CA SER A 151 -16.45 12.50 -8.64
C SER A 151 -16.44 10.97 -8.58
N ALA A 152 -15.58 10.31 -9.37
CA ALA A 152 -15.37 8.88 -9.31
C ALA A 152 -14.87 8.45 -7.93
N LEU A 153 -13.90 9.15 -7.38
CA LEU A 153 -13.32 8.85 -6.09
C LEU A 153 -14.34 9.04 -4.95
N GLU A 154 -15.14 10.09 -4.98
CA GLU A 154 -16.23 10.31 -4.02
C GLU A 154 -17.28 9.20 -4.08
N ALA A 155 -17.70 8.79 -5.27
CA ALA A 155 -18.65 7.70 -5.46
C ALA A 155 -18.09 6.36 -4.97
N LEU A 156 -16.81 6.07 -5.25
CA LEU A 156 -16.10 4.89 -4.76
C LEU A 156 -16.06 4.89 -3.23
N THR A 157 -15.69 6.02 -2.62
CA THR A 157 -15.63 6.16 -1.17
C THR A 157 -16.97 5.97 -0.50
N ARG A 158 -18.04 6.51 -1.09
CA ARG A 158 -19.38 6.40 -0.56
C ARG A 158 -19.93 4.97 -0.63
N THR A 159 -19.56 4.22 -1.68
CA THR A 159 -20.08 2.86 -1.90
C THR A 159 -19.19 1.77 -1.31
N GLN A 160 -17.87 1.96 -1.30
CA GLN A 160 -16.87 0.98 -0.92
C GLN A 160 -15.90 1.44 0.17
N GLY A 161 -16.16 2.57 0.84
CA GLY A 161 -15.22 3.15 1.80
C GLY A 161 -14.81 2.20 2.94
N ALA A 162 -15.69 1.29 3.37
CA ALA A 162 -15.35 0.26 4.36
C ALA A 162 -14.30 -0.75 3.85
N ASN A 163 -14.22 -0.93 2.53
CA ASN A 163 -13.30 -1.83 1.85
C ASN A 163 -12.10 -1.11 1.23
N LEU A 164 -12.18 0.20 1.06
CA LEU A 164 -11.08 1.06 0.65
C LEU A 164 -10.27 1.46 1.87
N LEU A 165 -9.31 0.64 2.28
CA LEU A 165 -8.58 0.87 3.53
C LEU A 165 -7.66 2.08 3.44
N ARG A 166 -6.98 2.27 2.31
CA ARG A 166 -6.09 3.40 2.05
C ARG A 166 -6.00 3.69 0.57
N LEU A 167 -5.90 4.96 0.23
CA LEU A 167 -5.52 5.45 -1.08
C LEU A 167 -4.45 6.52 -0.93
N LYS A 168 -3.39 6.41 -1.70
CA LYS A 168 -2.42 7.47 -1.94
C LYS A 168 -2.16 7.59 -3.42
N GLY A 169 -1.90 8.79 -3.92
CA GLY A 169 -1.58 8.94 -5.34
C GLY A 169 -1.10 10.31 -5.73
N VAL A 170 -0.46 10.34 -6.88
CA VAL A 170 -0.20 11.53 -7.67
C VAL A 170 -1.01 11.42 -8.95
N VAL A 171 -1.71 12.46 -9.30
CA VAL A 171 -2.61 12.48 -10.44
C VAL A 171 -2.19 13.56 -11.41
N ASP A 172 -1.89 13.17 -12.64
CA ASP A 172 -1.76 14.10 -13.76
C ASP A 172 -3.14 14.59 -14.14
N THR A 173 -3.35 15.90 -14.19
CA THR A 173 -4.64 16.47 -14.51
C THR A 173 -4.60 17.32 -15.77
N VAL A 174 -5.67 17.25 -16.55
CA VAL A 174 -5.82 18.05 -17.78
C VAL A 174 -5.79 19.56 -17.47
N GLU A 175 -6.33 19.97 -16.31
CA GLU A 175 -6.48 21.35 -15.90
C GLU A 175 -5.18 22.01 -15.47
N ARG A 176 -4.20 21.22 -14.99
CA ARG A 176 -2.90 21.73 -14.51
C ARG A 176 -1.72 20.87 -14.96
N PRO A 177 -1.38 20.87 -16.25
CA PRO A 177 -0.24 20.11 -16.76
C PRO A 177 1.06 20.46 -16.04
N GLY A 178 1.85 19.45 -15.68
CA GLY A 178 3.11 19.63 -14.96
C GLY A 178 2.98 19.85 -13.44
N HIS A 179 1.74 20.03 -12.94
CA HIS A 179 1.46 20.22 -11.50
C HIS A 179 0.60 19.07 -10.98
N PRO A 180 1.18 17.95 -10.55
CA PRO A 180 0.40 16.79 -10.15
C PRO A 180 -0.42 17.05 -8.90
N LEU A 181 -1.63 16.48 -8.87
CA LEU A 181 -2.54 16.52 -7.74
C LEU A 181 -2.22 15.37 -6.79
N VAL A 182 -1.90 15.66 -5.53
CA VAL A 182 -1.69 14.65 -4.49
C VAL A 182 -3.01 14.30 -3.83
N ILE A 183 -3.30 13.01 -3.80
CA ILE A 183 -4.48 12.42 -3.13
C ILE A 183 -4.02 11.54 -1.98
N HIS A 184 -4.67 11.71 -0.84
CA HIS A 184 -4.47 10.84 0.31
C HIS A 184 -5.79 10.63 1.04
N GLY A 185 -6.15 9.38 1.27
CA GLY A 185 -7.34 8.99 2.00
C GLY A 185 -7.19 7.69 2.77
N VAL A 186 -7.97 7.58 3.84
CA VAL A 186 -8.11 6.38 4.66
C VAL A 186 -9.61 6.15 4.86
N GLN A 187 -10.10 5.06 4.33
CA GLN A 187 -11.53 4.70 4.36
C GLN A 187 -12.42 5.81 3.77
N HIS A 188 -13.22 6.45 4.61
CA HIS A 188 -14.16 7.51 4.23
C HIS A 188 -13.56 8.91 4.35
N VAL A 189 -12.34 9.03 4.89
CA VAL A 189 -11.72 10.31 5.18
C VAL A 189 -10.64 10.59 4.15
N PHE A 190 -10.85 11.61 3.34
CA PHE A 190 -9.86 12.14 2.42
C PHE A 190 -9.38 13.50 2.91
N HIS A 191 -8.09 13.73 2.76
CA HIS A 191 -7.52 15.06 2.94
C HIS A 191 -7.81 15.92 1.71
N ASP A 192 -7.87 17.23 1.90
CA ASP A 192 -8.03 18.14 0.78
C ASP A 192 -6.91 17.91 -0.24
N PRO A 193 -7.24 17.70 -1.53
CA PRO A 193 -6.25 17.49 -2.58
C PRO A 193 -5.34 18.72 -2.73
N ILE A 194 -4.04 18.50 -2.93
CA ILE A 194 -3.05 19.56 -3.04
C ILE A 194 -2.27 19.38 -4.33
N TYR A 195 -2.16 20.45 -5.13
CA TYR A 195 -1.27 20.47 -6.28
C TYR A 195 0.18 20.72 -5.85
N LEU A 196 1.10 19.91 -6.36
CA LEU A 196 2.54 20.17 -6.24
C LEU A 196 2.98 21.19 -7.30
N GLU A 197 4.10 21.87 -7.02
CA GLU A 197 4.70 22.78 -7.99
C GLU A 197 5.38 22.05 -9.16
N ALA A 198 5.81 20.80 -8.94
CA ALA A 198 6.45 19.95 -9.94
C ALA A 198 6.26 18.47 -9.59
N TRP A 199 6.53 17.60 -10.57
CA TRP A 199 6.55 16.15 -10.38
C TRP A 199 7.65 15.71 -9.39
N PRO A 200 7.37 14.72 -8.54
CA PRO A 200 8.34 14.23 -7.56
C PRO A 200 9.50 13.45 -8.19
N ASP A 201 9.30 12.90 -9.39
CA ASP A 201 10.29 12.12 -10.14
C ASP A 201 10.09 12.32 -11.66
N ALA A 202 10.84 11.55 -12.47
CA ALA A 202 10.78 11.64 -13.94
C ALA A 202 9.55 10.94 -14.55
N ASP A 203 8.78 10.19 -13.77
CA ASP A 203 7.55 9.54 -14.22
C ASP A 203 6.35 10.45 -13.96
N GLU A 204 5.92 11.16 -14.98
CA GLU A 204 4.82 12.14 -14.93
C GLU A 204 3.44 11.50 -15.13
N ARG A 205 3.30 10.19 -14.92
CA ARG A 205 2.01 9.50 -15.02
C ARG A 205 1.23 9.55 -13.71
N THR A 206 -0.07 9.47 -13.81
CA THR A 206 -0.92 9.20 -12.65
C THR A 206 -0.59 7.83 -12.06
N ARG A 207 -0.32 7.79 -10.77
CA ARG A 207 -0.07 6.56 -10.00
C ARG A 207 -0.87 6.60 -8.72
N LEU A 208 -1.78 5.63 -8.56
CA LEU A 208 -2.68 5.50 -7.42
C LEU A 208 -2.38 4.18 -6.70
N VAL A 209 -1.91 4.27 -5.47
CA VAL A 209 -1.66 3.11 -4.61
C VAL A 209 -2.89 2.85 -3.77
N PHE A 210 -3.48 1.69 -3.96
CA PHE A 210 -4.64 1.21 -3.23
C PHE A 210 -4.24 0.16 -2.19
N VAL A 211 -4.82 0.25 -1.01
CA VAL A 211 -4.90 -0.85 -0.05
C VAL A 211 -6.38 -1.13 0.15
N THR A 212 -6.82 -2.31 -0.26
CA THR A 212 -8.23 -2.67 -0.29
C THR A 212 -8.50 -3.96 0.47
N ARG A 213 -9.76 -4.17 0.83
CA ARG A 213 -10.29 -5.44 1.31
C ARG A 213 -11.44 -5.88 0.42
N HIS A 214 -11.38 -7.09 -0.11
CA HIS A 214 -12.38 -7.65 -1.05
C HIS A 214 -12.59 -6.85 -2.34
N ILE A 215 -11.69 -5.94 -2.70
CA ILE A 215 -11.73 -5.24 -3.98
C ILE A 215 -10.47 -5.62 -4.77
N GLU A 216 -10.68 -6.24 -5.92
CA GLU A 216 -9.61 -6.64 -6.83
C GLU A 216 -9.15 -5.46 -7.69
N ARG A 217 -7.90 -5.52 -8.16
CA ARG A 217 -7.31 -4.55 -9.09
C ARG A 217 -8.20 -4.32 -10.32
N ASP A 218 -8.54 -5.38 -11.03
CA ASP A 218 -9.35 -5.34 -12.27
C ASP A 218 -10.73 -4.69 -12.05
N THR A 219 -11.27 -4.77 -10.83
CA THR A 219 -12.54 -4.14 -10.49
C THR A 219 -12.40 -2.62 -10.45
N LEU A 220 -11.31 -2.11 -9.87
CA LEU A 220 -11.04 -0.68 -9.84
C LEU A 220 -10.61 -0.15 -11.21
N GLU A 221 -9.84 -0.90 -11.99
CA GLU A 221 -9.51 -0.56 -13.36
C GLU A 221 -10.78 -0.31 -14.17
N ARG A 222 -11.69 -1.29 -14.24
CA ARG A 222 -12.99 -1.15 -14.93
C ARG A 222 -13.86 -0.05 -14.38
N TYR A 223 -13.81 0.18 -13.06
CA TYR A 223 -14.54 1.27 -12.43
C TYR A 223 -14.08 2.62 -12.96
N PHE A 224 -12.77 2.88 -12.94
CA PHE A 224 -12.21 4.14 -13.44
C PHE A 224 -12.36 4.29 -14.96
N GLU A 225 -12.22 3.21 -15.74
CA GLU A 225 -12.52 3.21 -17.18
C GLU A 225 -13.93 3.71 -17.46
N THR A 226 -14.90 3.22 -16.70
CA THR A 226 -16.30 3.62 -16.86
C THR A 226 -16.55 5.09 -16.53
N TRP A 227 -15.89 5.60 -15.47
CA TRP A 227 -16.09 6.98 -15.03
C TRP A 227 -15.32 8.02 -15.84
N ILE A 228 -14.13 7.68 -16.28
CA ILE A 228 -13.20 8.61 -16.95
C ILE A 228 -13.31 8.50 -18.47
N GLY A 229 -13.89 7.39 -18.97
CA GLY A 229 -14.03 7.06 -20.38
C GLY A 229 -12.88 6.16 -20.86
N ALA A 230 -13.24 5.14 -21.65
CA ALA A 230 -12.32 4.07 -22.10
C ALA A 230 -11.13 4.58 -22.95
N GLU A 231 -11.20 5.78 -23.52
CA GLU A 231 -10.11 6.38 -24.30
C GLU A 231 -9.00 6.99 -23.44
N GLN A 232 -9.21 7.13 -22.13
CA GLN A 232 -8.29 7.81 -21.21
C GLN A 232 -7.68 6.88 -20.17
N ALA A 233 -8.16 5.65 -20.04
CA ALA A 233 -7.68 4.70 -19.07
C ALA A 233 -6.45 3.93 -19.60
N PHE A 234 -5.49 3.71 -18.70
CA PHE A 234 -4.33 2.79 -18.72
C PHE A 234 -3.34 2.90 -19.89
#